data_10e7befa5844806b0dcc293910638ee2
#
_entry.id   10e7befa5844806b0dcc293910638ee2
#
_cell.length_a   1.000
_cell.length_b   1.000
_cell.length_c   1.000
_cell.angle_alpha   90.00
_cell.angle_beta   90.00
_cell.angle_gamma   90.00
#
_symmetry.space_group_name_H-M   'P 1'
#
loop_
_entity.id
_entity.type
_entity.pdbx_description
1 polymer ?
#
loop_
_entity_poly.entity_id
_entity_poly.type
_entity_poly.pdbx_seq_one_letter_code
_entity_poly.pdbx_strand_id
1 'polypeptide(L)'
;MSEPSTIPWTLRRARPSDAEAFARMMQEHEVFRQLLQLPFPDAELWRTRLSSQNAPTSPELHLVAEVQGEVIASAGLHPAATQLRRRHVMALGMSVAVPWQRRGVGSALMTELCNYADNWLGVLRIELGVYADNLPAQALYRKFGFELEGRQRAYALRDGEYVDSLMMARLHPHPPRWAPAAPTAA
;
A
#
# COMPACT_ATOMS: atom_id res chain seq x y z
N MET A 1 4.81 36.17 -0.68
CA MET A 1 4.55 34.92 0.04
C MET A 1 3.56 34.15 -0.84
N SER A 2 4.05 33.16 -1.60
CA SER A 2 3.18 32.32 -2.44
C SER A 2 2.41 31.38 -1.54
N GLU A 3 1.09 31.36 -1.65
CA GLU A 3 0.25 30.37 -0.97
C GLU A 3 0.74 28.95 -1.32
N PRO A 4 0.73 27.98 -0.37
CA PRO A 4 1.06 26.61 -0.69
C PRO A 4 0.04 26.12 -1.70
N SER A 5 0.50 25.82 -2.91
CA SER A 5 -0.30 25.21 -3.96
C SER A 5 -0.92 23.92 -3.38
N THR A 6 -2.18 23.99 -3.05
CA THR A 6 -2.98 22.81 -2.68
C THR A 6 -2.96 21.88 -3.87
N ILE A 7 -2.29 20.74 -3.73
CA ILE A 7 -2.28 19.72 -4.78
C ILE A 7 -3.71 19.20 -4.91
N PRO A 8 -4.36 19.37 -6.06
CA PRO A 8 -5.80 19.10 -6.21
C PRO A 8 -6.06 17.59 -6.44
N TRP A 9 -5.50 16.71 -5.62
CA TRP A 9 -5.79 15.28 -5.68
C TRP A 9 -6.73 14.86 -4.55
N THR A 10 -7.53 13.86 -4.84
CA THR A 10 -8.45 13.22 -3.88
C THR A 10 -8.10 11.76 -3.71
N LEU A 11 -8.36 11.22 -2.51
CA LEU A 11 -8.26 9.78 -2.24
C LEU A 11 -9.65 9.14 -2.32
N ARG A 12 -9.71 7.98 -2.93
CA ARG A 12 -10.92 7.14 -2.96
C ARG A 12 -10.56 5.66 -3.04
N ARG A 13 -11.54 4.81 -2.77
CA ARG A 13 -11.41 3.37 -3.02
C ARG A 13 -11.22 3.12 -4.52
N ALA A 14 -10.32 2.22 -4.87
CA ALA A 14 -10.14 1.76 -6.24
C ALA A 14 -11.39 1.03 -6.74
N ARG A 15 -11.68 1.13 -8.03
CA ARG A 15 -12.83 0.52 -8.71
C ARG A 15 -12.34 -0.39 -9.84
N PRO A 16 -13.12 -1.39 -10.25
CA PRO A 16 -12.79 -2.20 -11.43
C PRO A 16 -12.55 -1.36 -12.70
N SER A 17 -13.24 -0.20 -12.82
CA SER A 17 -13.04 0.76 -13.91
C SER A 17 -11.66 1.43 -13.93
N ASP A 18 -10.88 1.34 -12.85
CA ASP A 18 -9.52 1.90 -12.80
C ASP A 18 -8.47 0.96 -13.42
N ALA A 19 -8.85 -0.23 -13.86
CA ALA A 19 -7.95 -1.27 -14.37
C ALA A 19 -7.02 -0.78 -15.48
N GLU A 20 -7.55 0.01 -16.42
CA GLU A 20 -6.77 0.60 -17.52
C GLU A 20 -5.72 1.59 -17.01
N ALA A 21 -6.08 2.40 -15.99
CA ALA A 21 -5.16 3.35 -15.38
C ALA A 21 -4.05 2.62 -14.60
N PHE A 22 -4.39 1.52 -13.93
CA PHE A 22 -3.38 0.66 -13.29
C PHE A 22 -2.42 0.06 -14.31
N ALA A 23 -2.94 -0.50 -15.40
CA ALA A 23 -2.10 -1.07 -16.45
C ALA A 23 -1.15 0.00 -17.05
N ARG A 24 -1.65 1.20 -17.35
CA ARG A 24 -0.82 2.32 -17.85
C ARG A 24 0.28 2.72 -16.85
N MET A 25 -0.08 2.94 -15.58
CA MET A 25 0.91 3.32 -14.56
C MET A 25 1.98 2.25 -14.37
N MET A 26 1.60 0.96 -14.44
CA MET A 26 2.54 -0.17 -14.34
C MET A 26 3.39 -0.38 -15.59
N GLN A 27 3.13 0.31 -16.71
CA GLN A 27 3.99 0.32 -17.90
C GLN A 27 5.13 1.34 -17.81
N GLU A 28 5.02 2.34 -16.91
CA GLU A 28 6.10 3.29 -16.69
C GLU A 28 7.33 2.58 -16.13
N HIS A 29 8.45 2.58 -16.84
CA HIS A 29 9.65 1.82 -16.48
C HIS A 29 10.11 2.08 -15.04
N GLU A 30 10.14 3.34 -14.60
CA GLU A 30 10.55 3.72 -13.24
C GLU A 30 9.57 3.26 -12.15
N VAL A 31 8.29 3.07 -12.48
CA VAL A 31 7.30 2.45 -11.57
C VAL A 31 7.45 0.93 -11.61
N PHE A 32 7.43 0.36 -12.80
CA PHE A 32 7.49 -1.06 -13.05
C PHE A 32 8.70 -1.74 -12.39
N ARG A 33 9.89 -1.17 -12.55
CA ARG A 33 11.13 -1.72 -12.00
C ARG A 33 11.16 -1.79 -10.47
N GLN A 34 10.23 -1.11 -9.79
CA GLN A 34 10.09 -1.16 -8.33
C GLN A 34 9.04 -2.18 -7.85
N LEU A 35 8.46 -2.93 -8.77
CA LEU A 35 7.41 -3.91 -8.50
C LEU A 35 7.86 -5.32 -8.85
N LEU A 36 7.10 -6.32 -8.42
CA LEU A 36 7.26 -7.72 -8.84
C LEU A 36 6.39 -8.09 -10.06
N GLN A 37 5.84 -7.10 -10.72
CA GLN A 37 5.05 -7.29 -11.95
C GLN A 37 5.96 -7.68 -13.11
N LEU A 38 5.45 -8.47 -14.03
CA LEU A 38 6.11 -8.74 -15.30
C LEU A 38 5.78 -7.65 -16.33
N PRO A 39 6.62 -7.45 -17.36
CA PRO A 39 6.30 -6.58 -18.49
C PRO A 39 4.95 -6.92 -19.11
N PHE A 40 4.34 -5.95 -19.80
CA PHE A 40 3.04 -6.09 -20.47
C PHE A 40 1.89 -6.36 -19.49
N PRO A 41 1.57 -5.40 -18.58
CA PRO A 41 0.49 -5.56 -17.63
C PRO A 41 -0.86 -5.69 -18.35
N ASP A 42 -1.69 -6.60 -17.86
CA ASP A 42 -3.02 -6.88 -18.39
C ASP A 42 -4.08 -6.13 -17.58
N ALA A 43 -4.84 -5.25 -18.24
CA ALA A 43 -5.92 -4.51 -17.61
C ALA A 43 -7.07 -5.43 -17.16
N GLU A 44 -7.35 -6.52 -17.89
CA GLU A 44 -8.41 -7.46 -17.50
C GLU A 44 -8.07 -8.21 -16.21
N LEU A 45 -6.80 -8.57 -16.03
CA LEU A 45 -6.31 -9.15 -14.80
C LEU A 45 -6.48 -8.16 -13.62
N TRP A 46 -6.18 -6.87 -13.84
CA TRP A 46 -6.42 -5.82 -12.84
C TRP A 46 -7.91 -5.65 -12.53
N ARG A 47 -8.77 -5.67 -13.53
CA ARG A 47 -10.23 -5.56 -13.35
C ARG A 47 -10.78 -6.68 -12.48
N THR A 48 -10.37 -7.91 -12.75
CA THR A 48 -10.74 -9.10 -11.97
C THR A 48 -10.26 -8.96 -10.52
N ARG A 49 -9.00 -8.55 -10.31
CA ARG A 49 -8.42 -8.36 -8.98
C ARG A 49 -9.15 -7.27 -8.19
N LEU A 50 -9.38 -6.10 -8.78
CA LEU A 50 -10.11 -5.00 -8.15
C LEU A 50 -11.55 -5.37 -7.82
N SER A 51 -12.20 -6.19 -8.65
CA SER A 51 -13.55 -6.70 -8.37
C SER A 51 -13.56 -7.61 -7.14
N SER A 52 -12.61 -8.52 -7.01
CA SER A 52 -12.50 -9.41 -5.85
C SER A 52 -12.16 -8.67 -4.56
N GLN A 53 -11.28 -7.69 -4.62
CA GLN A 53 -10.90 -6.85 -3.49
C GLN A 53 -12.06 -5.99 -2.95
N ASN A 54 -13.00 -5.62 -3.81
CA ASN A 54 -14.19 -4.85 -3.46
C ASN A 54 -15.39 -5.70 -3.02
N ALA A 55 -15.24 -7.02 -2.88
CA ALA A 55 -16.30 -7.88 -2.34
C ALA A 55 -16.67 -7.44 -0.91
N PRO A 56 -17.98 -7.46 -0.54
CA PRO A 56 -18.44 -6.97 0.77
C PRO A 56 -17.78 -7.64 1.98
N THR A 57 -17.32 -8.88 1.82
CA THR A 57 -16.65 -9.65 2.88
C THR A 57 -15.13 -9.60 2.81
N SER A 58 -14.56 -8.89 1.84
CA SER A 58 -13.11 -8.76 1.70
C SER A 58 -12.55 -7.82 2.77
N PRO A 59 -11.52 -8.22 3.52
CA PRO A 59 -10.81 -7.34 4.44
C PRO A 59 -9.87 -6.37 3.71
N GLU A 60 -9.74 -6.50 2.39
CA GLU A 60 -8.80 -5.70 1.60
C GLU A 60 -9.30 -4.26 1.41
N LEU A 61 -8.37 -3.34 1.45
CA LEU A 61 -8.60 -1.96 1.05
C LEU A 61 -7.59 -1.57 -0.01
N HIS A 62 -8.07 -1.15 -1.17
CA HIS A 62 -7.25 -0.57 -2.21
C HIS A 62 -7.69 0.87 -2.46
N LEU A 63 -6.78 1.81 -2.26
CA LEU A 63 -7.01 3.25 -2.48
C LEU A 63 -6.28 3.71 -3.73
N VAL A 64 -6.83 4.71 -4.37
CA VAL A 64 -6.19 5.49 -5.42
C VAL A 64 -6.15 6.96 -5.06
N ALA A 65 -5.11 7.65 -5.49
CA ALA A 65 -5.10 9.10 -5.59
C ALA A 65 -5.47 9.49 -7.02
N GLU A 66 -6.34 10.48 -7.15
CA GLU A 66 -6.90 10.93 -8.43
C GLU A 66 -6.78 12.43 -8.59
N VAL A 67 -6.42 12.88 -9.79
CA VAL A 67 -6.44 14.28 -10.22
C VAL A 67 -7.25 14.38 -11.49
N GLN A 68 -8.31 15.20 -11.51
CA GLN A 68 -9.15 15.42 -12.70
C GLN A 68 -9.62 14.12 -13.39
N GLY A 69 -9.92 13.09 -12.61
CA GLY A 69 -10.36 11.79 -13.13
C GLY A 69 -9.23 10.84 -13.52
N GLU A 70 -7.97 11.26 -13.42
CA GLU A 70 -6.80 10.43 -13.72
C GLU A 70 -6.21 9.83 -12.43
N VAL A 71 -6.01 8.51 -12.40
CA VAL A 71 -5.34 7.82 -11.28
C VAL A 71 -3.84 8.06 -11.39
N ILE A 72 -3.28 8.68 -10.35
CA ILE A 72 -1.86 9.05 -10.26
C ILE A 72 -1.06 8.22 -9.26
N ALA A 73 -1.74 7.49 -8.40
CA ALA A 73 -1.12 6.59 -7.43
C ALA A 73 -2.12 5.55 -6.93
N SER A 74 -1.61 4.42 -6.47
CA SER A 74 -2.41 3.41 -5.79
C SER A 74 -1.66 2.82 -4.61
N ALA A 75 -2.40 2.42 -3.58
CA ALA A 75 -1.87 1.65 -2.46
C ALA A 75 -2.95 0.73 -1.89
N GLY A 76 -2.55 -0.45 -1.43
CA GLY A 76 -3.49 -1.42 -0.91
C GLY A 76 -2.96 -2.22 0.27
N LEU A 77 -3.90 -2.63 1.12
CA LEU A 77 -3.72 -3.64 2.17
C LEU A 77 -4.42 -4.92 1.73
N HIS A 78 -3.74 -6.03 1.86
CA HIS A 78 -4.27 -7.36 1.58
C HIS A 78 -3.76 -8.37 2.63
N PRO A 79 -4.48 -9.47 2.89
CA PRO A 79 -3.98 -10.51 3.79
C PRO A 79 -2.58 -10.97 3.40
N ALA A 80 -1.64 -10.93 4.34
CA ALA A 80 -0.25 -11.34 4.08
C ALA A 80 -0.12 -12.85 3.84
N ALA A 81 -1.12 -13.62 4.26
CA ALA A 81 -1.16 -15.07 4.10
C ALA A 81 -2.60 -15.60 4.26
N THR A 82 -2.85 -16.79 3.74
CA THR A 82 -4.15 -17.48 3.85
C THR A 82 -4.34 -18.21 5.17
N GLN A 83 -3.29 -18.40 5.96
CA GLN A 83 -3.35 -19.12 7.23
C GLN A 83 -4.07 -18.30 8.30
N LEU A 84 -5.10 -18.88 8.91
CA LEU A 84 -5.94 -18.22 9.93
C LEU A 84 -5.16 -17.69 11.14
N ARG A 85 -4.05 -18.31 11.51
CA ARG A 85 -3.19 -17.85 12.60
C ARG A 85 -2.46 -16.54 12.27
N ARG A 86 -2.43 -16.12 11.00
CA ARG A 86 -1.85 -14.85 10.51
C ARG A 86 -2.91 -13.82 10.10
N ARG A 87 -4.18 -14.02 10.44
CA ARG A 87 -5.28 -13.09 10.08
C ARG A 87 -5.11 -11.66 10.60
N HIS A 88 -4.26 -11.47 11.60
CA HIS A 88 -3.89 -10.16 12.16
C HIS A 88 -2.77 -9.46 11.38
N VAL A 89 -2.32 -10.04 10.27
CA VAL A 89 -1.21 -9.53 9.46
C VAL A 89 -1.73 -9.14 8.09
N MET A 90 -1.45 -7.90 7.68
CA MET A 90 -1.72 -7.42 6.32
C MET A 90 -0.41 -7.10 5.62
N ALA A 91 -0.37 -7.35 4.32
CA ALA A 91 0.70 -6.88 3.45
C ALA A 91 0.30 -5.58 2.78
N LEU A 92 1.28 -4.70 2.52
CA LEU A 92 1.10 -3.41 1.89
C LEU A 92 1.85 -3.35 0.56
N GLY A 93 1.15 -2.87 -0.47
CA GLY A 93 1.75 -2.51 -1.76
C GLY A 93 1.40 -1.08 -2.15
N MET A 94 2.32 -0.37 -2.81
CA MET A 94 2.12 1.01 -3.24
C MET A 94 2.83 1.29 -4.56
N SER A 95 2.21 2.12 -5.39
CA SER A 95 2.79 2.67 -6.61
C SER A 95 2.37 4.13 -6.76
N VAL A 96 3.30 4.99 -7.18
CA VAL A 96 3.06 6.40 -7.47
C VAL A 96 3.66 6.73 -8.82
N ALA A 97 2.86 7.26 -9.75
CA ALA A 97 3.33 7.70 -11.06
C ALA A 97 4.46 8.73 -10.91
N VAL A 98 5.48 8.64 -11.78
CA VAL A 98 6.72 9.42 -11.65
C VAL A 98 6.49 10.92 -11.46
N PRO A 99 5.61 11.59 -12.23
CA PRO A 99 5.38 13.04 -12.07
C PRO A 99 4.80 13.44 -10.70
N TRP A 100 4.24 12.47 -9.96
CA TRP A 100 3.55 12.69 -8.69
C TRP A 100 4.34 12.21 -7.47
N GLN A 101 5.51 11.64 -7.69
CA GLN A 101 6.40 11.27 -6.59
C GLN A 101 6.92 12.51 -5.85
N ARG A 102 7.25 12.34 -4.55
CA ARG A 102 7.77 13.40 -3.65
C ARG A 102 6.86 14.62 -3.47
N ARG A 103 5.56 14.48 -3.81
CA ARG A 103 4.53 15.53 -3.65
C ARG A 103 3.55 15.23 -2.50
N GLY A 104 3.88 14.32 -1.60
CA GLY A 104 3.04 13.98 -0.44
C GLY A 104 1.98 12.90 -0.70
N VAL A 105 1.72 12.50 -1.95
CA VAL A 105 0.69 11.51 -2.32
C VAL A 105 0.89 10.19 -1.58
N GLY A 106 2.11 9.64 -1.59
CA GLY A 106 2.42 8.40 -0.87
C GLY A 106 2.20 8.52 0.65
N SER A 107 2.52 9.69 1.24
CA SER A 107 2.27 9.90 2.67
C SER A 107 0.78 9.93 2.99
N ALA A 108 -0.04 10.54 2.14
CA ALA A 108 -1.48 10.57 2.33
C ALA A 108 -2.11 9.17 2.22
N LEU A 109 -1.72 8.38 1.22
CA LEU A 109 -2.14 6.99 1.10
C LEU A 109 -1.75 6.17 2.34
N MET A 110 -0.53 6.32 2.83
CA MET A 110 -0.06 5.65 4.05
C MET A 110 -0.86 6.04 5.28
N THR A 111 -1.20 7.33 5.43
CA THR A 111 -2.02 7.81 6.55
C THR A 111 -3.37 7.10 6.57
N GLU A 112 -4.07 7.06 5.43
CA GLU A 112 -5.38 6.42 5.35
C GLU A 112 -5.32 4.91 5.56
N LEU A 113 -4.34 4.23 4.97
CA LEU A 113 -4.18 2.78 5.13
C LEU A 113 -3.82 2.39 6.56
N CYS A 114 -2.91 3.13 7.22
CA CYS A 114 -2.58 2.87 8.62
C CYS A 114 -3.79 3.15 9.52
N ASN A 115 -4.51 4.26 9.31
CA ASN A 115 -5.73 4.56 10.05
C ASN A 115 -6.79 3.45 9.90
N TYR A 116 -7.00 2.97 8.68
CA TYR A 116 -7.93 1.88 8.40
C TYR A 116 -7.53 0.58 9.09
N ALA A 117 -6.26 0.21 9.00
CA ALA A 117 -5.73 -1.00 9.62
C ALA A 117 -5.86 -0.97 11.14
N ASP A 118 -5.47 0.16 11.75
CA ASP A 118 -5.41 0.32 13.20
C ASP A 118 -6.81 0.42 13.84
N ASN A 119 -7.70 1.21 13.25
CA ASN A 119 -8.95 1.59 13.91
C ASN A 119 -10.18 0.79 13.46
N TRP A 120 -10.11 0.09 12.31
CA TRP A 120 -11.27 -0.57 11.72
C TRP A 120 -11.09 -2.07 11.48
N LEU A 121 -9.90 -2.53 11.15
CA LEU A 121 -9.64 -3.95 10.93
C LEU A 121 -9.01 -4.67 12.11
N GLY A 122 -8.51 -3.94 13.11
CA GLY A 122 -7.81 -4.55 14.26
C GLY A 122 -6.52 -5.28 13.80
N VAL A 123 -5.84 -4.76 12.79
CA VAL A 123 -4.60 -5.31 12.28
C VAL A 123 -3.49 -5.07 13.30
N LEU A 124 -2.81 -6.11 13.74
CA LEU A 124 -1.70 -5.99 14.67
C LEU A 124 -0.38 -5.69 13.95
N ARG A 125 -0.24 -6.15 12.70
CA ARG A 125 1.01 -6.06 11.95
C ARG A 125 0.73 -5.74 10.48
N ILE A 126 1.45 -4.77 9.94
CA ILE A 126 1.53 -4.52 8.51
C ILE A 126 2.95 -4.82 8.06
N GLU A 127 3.12 -5.63 7.02
CA GLU A 127 4.43 -5.99 6.48
C GLU A 127 4.53 -5.64 4.98
N LEU A 128 5.75 -5.43 4.52
CA LEU A 128 6.05 -5.16 3.11
C LEU A 128 7.48 -5.60 2.75
N GLY A 129 7.67 -5.85 1.45
CA GLY A 129 8.98 -5.94 0.84
C GLY A 129 9.29 -4.66 0.06
N VAL A 130 10.51 -4.17 0.15
CA VAL A 130 11.00 -3.03 -0.63
C VAL A 130 12.40 -3.33 -1.14
N TYR A 131 12.69 -3.01 -2.40
CA TYR A 131 14.03 -3.23 -2.93
C TYR A 131 15.08 -2.43 -2.14
N ALA A 132 16.24 -3.04 -1.93
CA ALA A 132 17.30 -2.49 -1.08
C ALA A 132 17.84 -1.14 -1.58
N ASP A 133 17.70 -0.85 -2.85
CA ASP A 133 18.10 0.41 -3.50
C ASP A 133 16.96 1.46 -3.57
N ASN A 134 15.72 1.12 -3.20
CA ASN A 134 14.62 2.07 -3.17
C ASN A 134 14.61 2.90 -1.88
N LEU A 135 15.62 3.78 -1.75
CA LEU A 135 15.78 4.61 -0.56
C LEU A 135 14.60 5.55 -0.27
N PRO A 136 13.94 6.16 -1.30
CA PRO A 136 12.78 7.00 -1.06
C PRO A 136 11.59 6.26 -0.43
N ALA A 137 11.29 5.04 -0.89
CA ALA A 137 10.21 4.23 -0.31
C ALA A 137 10.56 3.79 1.13
N GLN A 138 11.80 3.37 1.37
CA GLN A 138 12.27 3.04 2.72
C GLN A 138 12.12 4.22 3.70
N ALA A 139 12.47 5.43 3.26
CA ALA A 139 12.31 6.63 4.08
C ALA A 139 10.84 6.92 4.39
N LEU A 140 9.95 6.74 3.39
CA LEU A 140 8.51 6.85 3.59
C LEU A 140 8.01 5.85 4.64
N TYR A 141 8.35 4.57 4.50
CA TYR A 141 7.89 3.54 5.43
C TYR A 141 8.40 3.77 6.86
N ARG A 142 9.67 4.15 7.03
CA ARG A 142 10.20 4.51 8.36
C ARG A 142 9.42 5.66 9.02
N LYS A 143 9.00 6.67 8.25
CA LYS A 143 8.17 7.77 8.74
C LYS A 143 6.85 7.29 9.34
N PHE A 144 6.32 6.15 8.87
CA PHE A 144 5.09 5.54 9.37
C PHE A 144 5.31 4.41 10.38
N GLY A 145 6.52 4.30 10.93
CA GLY A 145 6.84 3.35 12.00
C GLY A 145 7.16 1.93 11.50
N PHE A 146 7.49 1.77 10.22
CA PHE A 146 8.01 0.50 9.74
C PHE A 146 9.49 0.35 10.09
N GLU A 147 9.85 -0.80 10.63
CA GLU A 147 11.20 -1.18 11.00
C GLU A 147 11.73 -2.26 10.07
N LEU A 148 13.06 -2.29 9.88
CA LEU A 148 13.73 -3.33 9.10
C LEU A 148 13.80 -4.62 9.93
N GLU A 149 13.29 -5.72 9.38
CA GLU A 149 13.36 -7.05 10.00
C GLU A 149 14.34 -8.01 9.32
N GLY A 150 14.69 -7.75 8.07
CA GLY A 150 15.63 -8.62 7.37
C GLY A 150 15.92 -8.20 5.92
N ARG A 151 16.97 -8.81 5.35
CA ARG A 151 17.36 -8.64 3.95
C ARG A 151 17.31 -9.98 3.23
N GLN A 152 16.58 -10.02 2.13
CA GLN A 152 16.48 -11.15 1.23
C GLN A 152 17.44 -10.92 0.05
N ARG A 153 18.49 -11.74 -0.04
CA ARG A 153 19.48 -11.63 -1.12
C ARG A 153 18.97 -12.28 -2.39
N ALA A 154 19.31 -11.70 -3.55
CA ALA A 154 18.91 -12.19 -4.88
C ALA A 154 17.39 -12.44 -4.96
N TYR A 155 16.62 -11.52 -4.40
CA TYR A 155 15.18 -11.68 -4.21
C TYR A 155 14.39 -11.66 -5.52
N ALA A 156 14.79 -10.83 -6.47
CA ALA A 156 14.12 -10.72 -7.77
C ALA A 156 15.13 -10.45 -8.89
N LEU A 157 14.78 -10.88 -10.09
CA LEU A 157 15.48 -10.51 -11.31
C LEU A 157 14.90 -9.19 -11.83
N ARG A 158 15.74 -8.19 -12.05
CA ARG A 158 15.39 -6.88 -12.57
C ARG A 158 16.44 -6.39 -13.55
N ASP A 159 16.04 -6.09 -14.77
CA ASP A 159 16.94 -5.62 -15.83
C ASP A 159 18.17 -6.54 -16.06
N GLY A 160 17.99 -7.86 -15.91
CA GLY A 160 19.06 -8.85 -16.08
C GLY A 160 19.94 -9.08 -14.84
N GLU A 161 19.71 -8.38 -13.73
CA GLU A 161 20.48 -8.49 -12.50
C GLU A 161 19.58 -8.94 -11.33
N TYR A 162 20.13 -9.76 -10.44
CA TYR A 162 19.45 -10.10 -9.19
C TYR A 162 19.60 -8.96 -8.17
N VAL A 163 18.46 -8.52 -7.64
CA VAL A 163 18.38 -7.45 -6.65
C VAL A 163 17.86 -7.97 -5.32
N ASP A 164 18.32 -7.33 -4.24
CA ASP A 164 17.90 -7.67 -2.89
C ASP A 164 16.63 -6.91 -2.50
N SER A 165 15.85 -7.52 -1.61
CA SER A 165 14.73 -6.87 -0.94
C SER A 165 14.96 -6.76 0.57
N LEU A 166 14.42 -5.72 1.17
CA LEU A 166 14.32 -5.54 2.60
C LEU A 166 12.90 -5.87 3.04
N MET A 167 12.77 -6.72 4.04
CA MET A 167 11.52 -6.95 4.74
C MET A 167 11.36 -5.89 5.81
N MET A 168 10.27 -5.14 5.76
CA MET A 168 9.94 -4.15 6.76
C MET A 168 8.55 -4.43 7.33
N ALA A 169 8.36 -4.14 8.62
CA ALA A 169 7.08 -4.30 9.27
C ALA A 169 6.81 -3.18 10.27
N ARG A 170 5.52 -2.90 10.43
CA ARG A 170 4.99 -1.98 11.44
C ARG A 170 4.06 -2.76 12.36
N LEU A 171 4.30 -2.70 13.66
CA LEU A 171 3.36 -3.16 14.65
C LEU A 171 2.37 -2.03 14.99
N HIS A 172 1.16 -2.40 15.33
CA HIS A 172 0.14 -1.45 15.79
C HIS A 172 0.65 -0.68 17.01
N PRO A 173 0.75 0.67 16.97
CA PRO A 173 1.38 1.45 18.02
C PRO A 173 0.59 1.36 19.36
N HIS A 174 -0.73 1.20 19.28
CA HIS A 174 -1.63 1.10 20.43
C HIS A 174 -2.68 0.01 20.17
N PRO A 175 -2.33 -1.29 20.29
CA PRO A 175 -3.24 -2.38 19.98
C PRO A 175 -4.55 -2.26 20.78
N PRO A 176 -5.72 -2.43 20.14
CA PRO A 176 -7.00 -2.30 20.81
C PRO A 176 -7.12 -3.31 21.96
N ARG A 177 -7.63 -2.85 23.08
CA ARG A 177 -7.88 -3.67 24.27
C ARG A 177 -9.36 -3.57 24.63
N TRP A 178 -9.94 -4.69 25.00
CA TRP A 178 -11.27 -4.66 25.60
C TRP A 178 -11.15 -4.16 27.06
N ALA A 179 -11.86 -3.09 27.34
CA ALA A 179 -12.04 -2.63 28.71
C ALA A 179 -13.51 -2.88 29.11
N PRO A 180 -13.79 -3.69 30.15
CA PRO A 180 -15.15 -3.84 30.62
C PRO A 180 -15.68 -2.48 31.08
N ALA A 181 -16.96 -2.21 30.84
CA ALA A 181 -17.63 -1.04 31.41
C ALA A 181 -17.53 -1.11 32.96
N ALA A 182 -17.29 0.03 33.60
CA ALA A 182 -17.37 0.10 35.05
C ALA A 182 -18.76 -0.40 35.49
N PRO A 183 -18.88 -1.21 36.59
CA PRO A 183 -20.15 -1.63 37.08
C PRO A 183 -20.99 -0.39 37.40
N THR A 184 -22.18 -0.32 36.81
CA THR A 184 -23.16 0.71 37.17
C THR A 184 -23.49 0.51 38.63
N ALA A 185 -23.22 1.51 39.47
CA ALA A 185 -23.64 1.46 40.88
C ALA A 185 -25.16 1.30 40.90
N ALA A 186 -25.62 0.21 41.54
CA ALA A 186 -27.04 -0.08 41.79
C ALA A 186 -27.62 0.87 42.84
#